data_881a2bac3562b2aad5372e93f08f94da
#
_entry.id   881a2bac3562b2aad5372e93f08f94da
#
_cell.length_a   1.000
_cell.length_b   1.000
_cell.length_c   1.000
_cell.angle_alpha   90.00
_cell.angle_beta   90.00
_cell.angle_gamma   90.00
#
_symmetry.space_group_name_H-M   'P 1'
#
loop_
_entity.id
_entity.type
_entity.pdbx_description
1 polymer ?
#
loop_
_entity_poly.entity_id
_entity_poly.type
_entity_poly.pdbx_seq_one_letter_code
_entity_poly.pdbx_strand_id
1 'polypeptide(L)'
;MLDKRIMMADKQQNNYQLVRNNIDNIFSVSGAADCKTLEGVFASKVEAEKENTEALNKIIRVFRMAGCKESDVYSTASIYSHKLNPTAQTAEGCAQRAIKQEKYTEALAFYDEALQLEEIDSLKYDYAYAKAAILRQLGRYAEARSAAYQAISFNGKEGEPYILIATMYADSNPFGDDKILAKTVYWAAVDKLEKAKSVDPACSEAAQKLISAYRQHYPSKEDVFFKPELKPGTMFHIGGWMNEDVRCRD
;
A
#
# COMPACT_ATOMS: atom_id res chain seq x y z
N MET A 1 -35.62 -29.42 20.88
CA MET A 1 -36.31 -28.68 19.79
C MET A 1 -35.68 -27.31 19.55
N LEU A 2 -35.14 -26.63 20.54
CA LEU A 2 -34.46 -25.31 20.38
C LEU A 2 -33.22 -25.41 19.49
N ASP A 3 -32.37 -26.43 19.70
CA ASP A 3 -31.12 -26.60 18.96
C ASP A 3 -31.30 -26.83 17.45
N LYS A 4 -32.38 -27.52 17.04
CA LYS A 4 -32.70 -27.69 15.60
C LYS A 4 -33.13 -26.40 14.94
N ARG A 5 -33.78 -25.47 15.67
CA ARG A 5 -34.20 -24.15 15.12
C ARG A 5 -33.01 -23.20 15.00
N ILE A 6 -32.08 -23.25 15.98
CA ILE A 6 -30.84 -22.47 15.93
C ILE A 6 -29.98 -22.93 14.73
N MET A 7 -29.75 -24.25 14.58
CA MET A 7 -29.02 -24.79 13.43
C MET A 7 -29.68 -24.49 12.07
N MET A 8 -31.02 -24.42 12.00
CA MET A 8 -31.71 -24.02 10.77
C MET A 8 -31.58 -22.51 10.48
N ALA A 9 -31.61 -21.67 11.52
CA ALA A 9 -31.37 -20.22 11.37
C ALA A 9 -29.93 -19.93 10.91
N ASP A 10 -28.93 -20.59 11.50
CA ASP A 10 -27.54 -20.47 11.08
C ASP A 10 -27.30 -20.95 9.64
N LYS A 11 -27.94 -22.06 9.27
CA LYS A 11 -27.85 -22.60 7.88
C LYS A 11 -28.53 -21.70 6.87
N GLN A 12 -29.64 -21.06 7.21
CA GLN A 12 -30.30 -20.07 6.38
C GLN A 12 -29.44 -18.81 6.25
N GLN A 13 -28.83 -18.34 7.34
CA GLN A 13 -27.96 -17.18 7.34
C GLN A 13 -26.70 -17.41 6.51
N ASN A 14 -26.08 -18.59 6.62
CA ASN A 14 -24.96 -19.00 5.76
C ASN A 14 -25.33 -19.10 4.28
N ASN A 15 -26.52 -19.61 3.94
CA ASN A 15 -27.00 -19.63 2.56
C ASN A 15 -27.29 -18.23 2.02
N TYR A 16 -27.83 -17.32 2.83
CA TYR A 16 -28.01 -15.91 2.46
C TYR A 16 -26.68 -15.21 2.20
N GLN A 17 -25.68 -15.44 3.04
CA GLN A 17 -24.32 -14.92 2.84
C GLN A 17 -23.70 -15.46 1.54
N LEU A 18 -23.84 -16.75 1.29
CA LEU A 18 -23.31 -17.38 0.07
C LEU A 18 -23.96 -16.83 -1.21
N VAL A 19 -25.30 -16.72 -1.22
CA VAL A 19 -26.05 -16.15 -2.35
C VAL A 19 -25.67 -14.67 -2.55
N ARG A 20 -25.56 -13.90 -1.47
CA ARG A 20 -25.14 -12.52 -1.52
C ARG A 20 -23.73 -12.37 -2.10
N ASN A 21 -22.77 -13.16 -1.62
CA ASN A 21 -21.39 -13.14 -2.12
C ASN A 21 -21.32 -13.53 -3.61
N ASN A 22 -22.15 -14.48 -4.05
CA ASN A 22 -22.23 -14.86 -5.47
C ASN A 22 -22.83 -13.74 -6.33
N ILE A 23 -23.89 -13.05 -5.86
CA ILE A 23 -24.47 -11.92 -6.56
C ILE A 23 -23.46 -10.78 -6.63
N ASP A 24 -22.80 -10.46 -5.53
CA ASP A 24 -21.77 -9.43 -5.45
C ASP A 24 -20.61 -9.74 -6.42
N ASN A 25 -20.15 -11.01 -6.51
CA ASN A 25 -19.13 -11.44 -7.46
C ASN A 25 -19.59 -11.35 -8.92
N ILE A 26 -20.80 -11.80 -9.24
CA ILE A 26 -21.36 -11.71 -10.60
C ILE A 26 -21.52 -10.23 -11.00
N PHE A 27 -21.94 -9.37 -10.08
CA PHE A 27 -22.07 -7.94 -10.32
C PHE A 27 -20.71 -7.29 -10.61
N SER A 28 -19.67 -7.64 -9.85
CA SER A 28 -18.32 -7.08 -10.02
C SER A 28 -17.66 -7.47 -11.36
N VAL A 29 -17.97 -8.67 -11.92
CA VAL A 29 -17.39 -9.15 -13.19
C VAL A 29 -18.26 -8.89 -14.41
N SER A 30 -19.49 -8.43 -14.25
CA SER A 30 -20.47 -8.27 -15.33
C SER A 30 -20.28 -7.01 -16.21
N GLY A 31 -19.32 -6.14 -15.89
CA GLY A 31 -19.17 -4.83 -16.54
C GLY A 31 -20.28 -3.82 -16.20
N ALA A 32 -21.37 -4.26 -15.54
CA ALA A 32 -22.42 -3.37 -14.99
C ALA A 32 -21.89 -2.55 -13.79
N ALA A 33 -20.73 -2.92 -13.28
CA ALA A 33 -20.05 -2.31 -12.14
C ALA A 33 -18.86 -1.43 -12.57
N ASP A 34 -18.82 -0.94 -13.81
CA ASP A 34 -17.80 0.04 -14.16
C ASP A 34 -18.02 1.36 -13.37
N CYS A 35 -16.89 2.02 -13.07
CA CYS A 35 -16.92 3.17 -12.16
C CYS A 35 -17.84 4.30 -12.64
N LYS A 36 -17.90 4.56 -13.94
CA LYS A 36 -18.72 5.62 -14.53
C LYS A 36 -20.22 5.32 -14.41
N THR A 37 -20.61 4.07 -14.65
CA THR A 37 -21.98 3.61 -14.47
C THR A 37 -22.42 3.71 -13.01
N LEU A 38 -21.55 3.27 -12.07
CA LEU A 38 -21.83 3.40 -10.63
C LEU A 38 -21.96 4.86 -10.21
N GLU A 39 -21.10 5.74 -10.69
CA GLU A 39 -21.20 7.18 -10.43
C GLU A 39 -22.54 7.76 -10.89
N GLY A 40 -22.99 7.44 -12.11
CA GLY A 40 -24.27 7.87 -12.62
C GLY A 40 -25.47 7.43 -11.77
N VAL A 41 -25.41 6.21 -11.22
CA VAL A 41 -26.49 5.65 -10.38
C VAL A 41 -26.50 6.21 -8.96
N PHE A 42 -25.31 6.45 -8.37
CA PHE A 42 -25.19 6.73 -6.95
C PHE A 42 -24.93 8.20 -6.61
N ALA A 43 -24.52 9.06 -7.54
CA ALA A 43 -24.20 10.46 -7.24
C ALA A 43 -25.34 11.21 -6.54
N SER A 44 -26.57 11.14 -7.09
CA SER A 44 -27.73 11.78 -6.48
C SER A 44 -28.17 11.12 -5.16
N LYS A 45 -27.94 9.81 -5.03
CA LYS A 45 -28.29 9.05 -3.82
C LYS A 45 -27.41 9.42 -2.64
N VAL A 46 -26.11 9.67 -2.85
CA VAL A 46 -25.19 10.09 -1.78
C VAL A 46 -25.66 11.38 -1.13
N GLU A 47 -26.08 12.37 -1.92
CA GLU A 47 -26.60 13.62 -1.38
C GLU A 47 -27.96 13.46 -0.66
N ALA A 48 -28.84 12.62 -1.21
CA ALA A 48 -30.14 12.35 -0.60
C ALA A 48 -30.01 11.60 0.75
N GLU A 49 -29.00 10.73 0.86
CA GLU A 49 -28.80 9.83 1.99
C GLU A 49 -27.66 10.29 2.94
N LYS A 50 -27.22 11.55 2.86
CA LYS A 50 -26.05 12.07 3.58
C LYS A 50 -26.08 11.92 5.11
N GLU A 51 -27.26 11.71 5.70
CA GLU A 51 -27.47 11.47 7.13
C GLU A 51 -27.78 10.00 7.47
N ASN A 52 -27.79 9.14 6.45
CA ASN A 52 -28.11 7.71 6.60
C ASN A 52 -26.84 6.85 6.48
N THR A 53 -26.22 6.56 7.61
CA THR A 53 -24.99 5.77 7.68
C THR A 53 -25.12 4.40 6.99
N GLU A 54 -26.26 3.73 7.12
CA GLU A 54 -26.46 2.41 6.51
C GLU A 54 -26.47 2.48 4.97
N ALA A 55 -27.17 3.46 4.41
CA ALA A 55 -27.22 3.69 2.97
C ALA A 55 -25.84 4.09 2.42
N LEU A 56 -25.14 5.01 3.10
CA LEU A 56 -23.80 5.44 2.73
C LEU A 56 -22.81 4.26 2.77
N ASN A 57 -22.84 3.43 3.80
CA ASN A 57 -21.97 2.26 3.91
C ASN A 57 -22.24 1.21 2.82
N LYS A 58 -23.50 1.05 2.37
CA LYS A 58 -23.83 0.21 1.21
C LYS A 58 -23.17 0.76 -0.07
N ILE A 59 -23.24 2.06 -0.28
CA ILE A 59 -22.60 2.71 -1.43
C ILE A 59 -21.09 2.53 -1.37
N ILE A 60 -20.45 2.85 -0.26
CA ILE A 60 -19.00 2.69 -0.04
C ILE A 60 -18.57 1.25 -0.37
N ARG A 61 -19.32 0.25 0.12
CA ARG A 61 -19.02 -1.16 -0.14
C ARG A 61 -19.09 -1.50 -1.63
N VAL A 62 -20.13 -1.04 -2.35
CA VAL A 62 -20.28 -1.29 -3.78
C VAL A 62 -19.09 -0.75 -4.56
N PHE A 63 -18.66 0.49 -4.29
CA PHE A 63 -17.52 1.10 -4.96
C PHE A 63 -16.20 0.40 -4.63
N ARG A 64 -16.02 -0.04 -3.37
CA ARG A 64 -14.83 -0.83 -2.97
C ARG A 64 -14.76 -2.17 -3.71
N MET A 65 -15.87 -2.91 -3.77
CA MET A 65 -15.95 -4.20 -4.47
C MET A 65 -15.70 -4.07 -5.96
N ALA A 66 -16.14 -2.98 -6.58
CA ALA A 66 -15.90 -2.66 -7.97
C ALA A 66 -14.49 -2.10 -8.25
N GLY A 67 -13.64 -1.91 -7.24
CA GLY A 67 -12.33 -1.29 -7.39
C GLY A 67 -12.35 0.21 -7.66
N CYS A 68 -13.49 0.88 -7.46
CA CYS A 68 -13.73 2.29 -7.82
C CYS A 68 -13.43 3.27 -6.67
N LYS A 69 -12.35 3.04 -5.92
CA LYS A 69 -11.99 3.86 -4.75
C LYS A 69 -11.57 5.29 -5.12
N GLU A 70 -11.23 5.55 -6.37
CA GLU A 70 -10.88 6.89 -6.86
C GLU A 70 -12.10 7.74 -7.24
N SER A 71 -13.30 7.18 -7.18
CA SER A 71 -14.54 7.89 -7.52
C SER A 71 -14.85 9.02 -6.53
N ASP A 72 -15.34 10.15 -7.05
CA ASP A 72 -15.83 11.25 -6.20
C ASP A 72 -17.06 10.85 -5.39
N VAL A 73 -17.91 9.98 -5.92
CA VAL A 73 -19.06 9.42 -5.22
C VAL A 73 -18.60 8.59 -4.02
N TYR A 74 -17.60 7.74 -4.20
CA TYR A 74 -17.01 6.96 -3.12
C TYR A 74 -16.47 7.86 -2.00
N SER A 75 -15.64 8.84 -2.36
CA SER A 75 -15.05 9.73 -1.36
C SER A 75 -16.07 10.62 -0.67
N THR A 76 -17.09 11.10 -1.38
CA THR A 76 -18.17 11.90 -0.80
C THR A 76 -19.03 11.08 0.17
N ALA A 77 -19.42 9.86 -0.21
CA ALA A 77 -20.13 8.93 0.68
C ALA A 77 -19.29 8.61 1.93
N SER A 78 -17.99 8.43 1.76
CA SER A 78 -17.06 8.18 2.87
C SER A 78 -16.98 9.36 3.83
N ILE A 79 -16.89 10.59 3.33
CA ILE A 79 -16.87 11.81 4.16
C ILE A 79 -18.14 11.95 4.98
N TYR A 80 -19.32 11.74 4.38
CA TYR A 80 -20.59 11.83 5.10
C TYR A 80 -20.70 10.72 6.15
N SER A 81 -20.40 9.47 5.77
CA SER A 81 -20.45 8.35 6.70
C SER A 81 -19.42 8.50 7.83
N HIS A 82 -18.23 9.00 7.54
CA HIS A 82 -17.16 9.21 8.52
C HIS A 82 -17.55 10.23 9.61
N LYS A 83 -18.23 11.31 9.21
CA LYS A 83 -18.75 12.30 10.17
C LYS A 83 -19.79 11.72 11.13
N LEU A 84 -20.57 10.74 10.68
CA LEU A 84 -21.62 10.11 11.47
C LEU A 84 -21.10 8.96 12.32
N ASN A 85 -20.23 8.14 11.74
CA ASN A 85 -19.67 6.95 12.38
C ASN A 85 -18.30 6.63 11.75
N PRO A 86 -17.18 7.07 12.32
CA PRO A 86 -15.85 6.79 11.83
C PRO A 86 -15.54 5.28 11.81
N THR A 87 -15.05 4.79 10.69
CA THR A 87 -14.54 3.42 10.49
C THR A 87 -13.27 3.48 9.66
N ALA A 88 -12.45 2.41 9.68
CA ALA A 88 -11.25 2.31 8.86
C ALA A 88 -11.55 2.53 7.37
N GLN A 89 -12.66 1.99 6.88
CA GLN A 89 -13.08 2.12 5.48
C GLN A 89 -13.51 3.54 5.13
N THR A 90 -14.18 4.24 6.02
CA THR A 90 -14.57 5.63 5.80
C THR A 90 -13.38 6.58 5.90
N ALA A 91 -12.42 6.31 6.80
CA ALA A 91 -11.16 7.04 6.88
C ALA A 91 -10.34 6.87 5.59
N GLU A 92 -10.24 5.65 5.02
CA GLU A 92 -9.62 5.43 3.71
C GLU A 92 -10.26 6.30 2.62
N GLY A 93 -11.58 6.37 2.55
CA GLY A 93 -12.27 7.21 1.57
C GLY A 93 -12.02 8.70 1.76
N CYS A 94 -11.90 9.17 3.01
CA CYS A 94 -11.46 10.53 3.32
C CYS A 94 -10.01 10.78 2.87
N ALA A 95 -9.11 9.81 3.09
CA ALA A 95 -7.73 9.88 2.61
C ALA A 95 -7.66 10.01 1.07
N GLN A 96 -8.45 9.21 0.33
CA GLN A 96 -8.54 9.30 -1.13
C GLN A 96 -9.00 10.71 -1.60
N ARG A 97 -9.97 11.30 -0.91
CA ARG A 97 -10.39 12.68 -1.20
C ARG A 97 -9.28 13.68 -0.96
N ALA A 98 -8.57 13.54 0.16
CA ALA A 98 -7.45 14.42 0.50
C ALA A 98 -6.31 14.29 -0.53
N ILE A 99 -5.99 13.08 -1.00
CA ILE A 99 -4.99 12.85 -2.07
C ILE A 99 -5.39 13.59 -3.35
N LYS A 100 -6.65 13.46 -3.79
CA LYS A 100 -7.15 14.19 -4.99
C LYS A 100 -7.03 15.71 -4.87
N GLN A 101 -7.07 16.21 -3.65
CA GLN A 101 -6.91 17.64 -3.35
C GLN A 101 -5.46 18.03 -3.04
N GLU A 102 -4.49 17.10 -3.22
CA GLU A 102 -3.08 17.27 -2.89
C GLU A 102 -2.81 17.64 -1.42
N LYS A 103 -3.78 17.36 -0.55
CA LYS A 103 -3.70 17.57 0.90
C LYS A 103 -3.05 16.36 1.59
N TYR A 104 -1.81 16.10 1.24
CA TYR A 104 -1.12 14.87 1.65
C TYR A 104 -0.99 14.70 3.17
N THR A 105 -0.82 15.80 3.92
CA THR A 105 -0.78 15.72 5.39
C THR A 105 -2.10 15.24 5.98
N GLU A 106 -3.23 15.69 5.42
CA GLU A 106 -4.56 15.26 5.82
C GLU A 106 -4.78 13.78 5.44
N ALA A 107 -4.35 13.38 4.24
CA ALA A 107 -4.42 11.99 3.80
C ALA A 107 -3.64 11.05 4.71
N LEU A 108 -2.43 11.45 5.14
CA LEU A 108 -1.63 10.67 6.09
C LEU A 108 -2.33 10.49 7.44
N ALA A 109 -2.98 11.56 7.96
CA ALA A 109 -3.74 11.48 9.20
C ALA A 109 -4.92 10.50 9.11
N PHE A 110 -5.65 10.50 7.98
CA PHE A 110 -6.71 9.53 7.75
C PHE A 110 -6.23 8.10 7.60
N TYR A 111 -5.05 7.86 7.00
CA TYR A 111 -4.47 6.51 6.98
C TYR A 111 -3.99 6.07 8.36
N ASP A 112 -3.50 6.98 9.20
CA ASP A 112 -3.16 6.66 10.60
C ASP A 112 -4.42 6.28 11.39
N GLU A 113 -5.52 6.99 11.18
CA GLU A 113 -6.82 6.66 11.78
C GLU A 113 -7.34 5.32 11.26
N ALA A 114 -7.25 5.06 9.94
CA ALA A 114 -7.65 3.78 9.37
C ALA A 114 -6.86 2.61 9.98
N LEU A 115 -5.56 2.76 10.16
CA LEU A 115 -4.70 1.76 10.79
C LEU A 115 -5.06 1.49 12.26
N GLN A 116 -5.53 2.52 12.99
CA GLN A 116 -5.97 2.38 14.38
C GLN A 116 -7.33 1.68 14.50
N LEU A 117 -8.24 1.93 13.55
CA LEU A 117 -9.60 1.41 13.57
C LEU A 117 -9.73 0.01 12.94
N GLU A 118 -8.74 -0.44 12.18
CA GLU A 118 -8.79 -1.72 11.46
C GLU A 118 -8.26 -2.85 12.34
N GLU A 119 -8.86 -4.03 12.24
CA GLU A 119 -8.41 -5.25 12.91
C GLU A 119 -7.81 -6.28 11.95
N ILE A 120 -8.18 -6.20 10.66
CA ILE A 120 -7.81 -7.17 9.63
C ILE A 120 -6.43 -6.82 9.06
N ASP A 121 -5.45 -7.70 9.25
CA ASP A 121 -4.06 -7.46 8.84
C ASP A 121 -3.90 -7.18 7.34
N SER A 122 -4.66 -7.84 6.46
CA SER A 122 -4.60 -7.57 5.02
C SER A 122 -5.04 -6.14 4.66
N LEU A 123 -6.01 -5.56 5.39
CA LEU A 123 -6.44 -4.17 5.21
C LEU A 123 -5.45 -3.20 5.86
N LYS A 124 -4.88 -3.55 7.01
CA LYS A 124 -3.78 -2.77 7.61
C LYS A 124 -2.57 -2.69 6.67
N TYR A 125 -2.25 -3.79 5.98
CA TYR A 125 -1.22 -3.79 4.95
C TYR A 125 -1.50 -2.73 3.88
N ASP A 126 -2.71 -2.72 3.32
CA ASP A 126 -3.10 -1.77 2.27
C ASP A 126 -2.94 -0.31 2.74
N TYR A 127 -3.38 0.00 3.96
CA TYR A 127 -3.29 1.35 4.50
C TYR A 127 -1.85 1.78 4.80
N ALA A 128 -1.04 0.88 5.37
CA ALA A 128 0.37 1.16 5.65
C ALA A 128 1.17 1.34 4.36
N TYR A 129 0.91 0.52 3.34
CA TYR A 129 1.55 0.64 2.03
C TYR A 129 1.16 1.93 1.31
N ALA A 130 -0.14 2.29 1.31
CA ALA A 130 -0.61 3.56 0.76
C ALA A 130 0.04 4.77 1.46
N LYS A 131 0.15 4.73 2.80
CA LYS A 131 0.87 5.73 3.59
C LYS A 131 2.34 5.83 3.17
N ALA A 132 3.02 4.68 3.01
CA ALA A 132 4.42 4.65 2.57
C ALA A 132 4.61 5.28 1.18
N ALA A 133 3.70 5.01 0.24
CA ALA A 133 3.73 5.57 -1.11
C ALA A 133 3.59 7.11 -1.10
N ILE A 134 2.68 7.65 -0.28
CA ILE A 134 2.49 9.10 -0.12
C ILE A 134 3.75 9.73 0.49
N LEU A 135 4.29 9.13 1.55
CA LEU A 135 5.49 9.64 2.21
C LEU A 135 6.70 9.64 1.27
N ARG A 136 6.84 8.60 0.42
CA ARG A 136 7.85 8.58 -0.65
C ARG A 136 7.66 9.73 -1.63
N GLN A 137 6.44 9.97 -2.09
CA GLN A 137 6.13 11.08 -3.02
C GLN A 137 6.50 12.44 -2.42
N LEU A 138 6.35 12.59 -1.10
CA LEU A 138 6.74 13.80 -0.37
C LEU A 138 8.25 13.88 -0.06
N GLY A 139 9.05 12.91 -0.47
CA GLY A 139 10.49 12.84 -0.14
C GLY A 139 10.78 12.53 1.33
N ARG A 140 9.78 12.16 2.14
CA ARG A 140 9.90 11.81 3.56
C ARG A 140 10.36 10.35 3.70
N TYR A 141 11.54 10.04 3.16
CA TYR A 141 12.01 8.67 2.94
C TYR A 141 12.18 7.85 4.23
N ALA A 142 12.63 8.45 5.33
CA ALA A 142 12.74 7.75 6.61
C ALA A 142 11.38 7.24 7.11
N GLU A 143 10.36 8.09 7.02
CA GLU A 143 9.00 7.76 7.43
C GLU A 143 8.34 6.80 6.44
N ALA A 144 8.57 6.99 5.14
CA ALA A 144 8.10 6.08 4.10
C ALA A 144 8.63 4.65 4.30
N ARG A 145 9.93 4.52 4.62
CA ARG A 145 10.55 3.24 4.96
C ARG A 145 9.91 2.61 6.20
N SER A 146 9.68 3.40 7.25
CA SER A 146 9.00 2.91 8.46
C SER A 146 7.60 2.39 8.15
N ALA A 147 6.81 3.13 7.36
CA ALA A 147 5.47 2.72 6.94
C ALA A 147 5.51 1.47 6.02
N ALA A 148 6.52 1.35 5.13
CA ALA A 148 6.70 0.16 4.32
C ALA A 148 7.04 -1.09 5.16
N TYR A 149 7.89 -0.96 6.19
CA TYR A 149 8.13 -2.06 7.14
C TYR A 149 6.92 -2.38 7.99
N GLN A 150 6.09 -1.40 8.32
CA GLN A 150 4.80 -1.63 8.98
C GLN A 150 3.88 -2.47 8.08
N ALA A 151 3.79 -2.17 6.78
CA ALA A 151 3.05 -2.99 5.82
C ALA A 151 3.60 -4.44 5.79
N ILE A 152 4.93 -4.61 5.70
CA ILE A 152 5.58 -5.93 5.74
C ILE A 152 5.22 -6.70 7.02
N SER A 153 5.09 -6.03 8.16
CA SER A 153 4.72 -6.69 9.43
C SER A 153 3.30 -7.26 9.41
N PHE A 154 2.39 -6.66 8.66
CA PHE A 154 1.02 -7.15 8.47
C PHE A 154 0.94 -8.25 7.41
N ASN A 155 1.68 -8.12 6.30
CA ASN A 155 1.78 -9.14 5.27
C ASN A 155 3.20 -9.21 4.68
N GLY A 156 4.02 -10.10 5.21
CA GLY A 156 5.41 -10.28 4.77
C GLY A 156 5.57 -11.05 3.44
N LYS A 157 4.48 -11.46 2.79
CA LYS A 157 4.50 -12.20 1.51
C LYS A 157 4.41 -11.28 0.29
N GLU A 158 4.15 -10.00 0.49
CA GLU A 158 4.07 -9.01 -0.56
C GLU A 158 5.44 -8.42 -0.86
N GLY A 159 5.82 -8.37 -2.13
CA GLY A 159 7.10 -7.85 -2.58
C GLY A 159 7.14 -6.33 -2.79
N GLU A 160 5.99 -5.72 -3.01
CA GLU A 160 5.86 -4.30 -3.33
C GLU A 160 6.50 -3.35 -2.32
N PRO A 161 6.36 -3.53 -0.98
CA PRO A 161 7.01 -2.65 -0.02
C PRO A 161 8.54 -2.73 -0.09
N TYR A 162 9.10 -3.90 -0.40
CA TYR A 162 10.56 -4.03 -0.60
C TYR A 162 11.01 -3.31 -1.87
N ILE A 163 10.23 -3.36 -2.96
CA ILE A 163 10.51 -2.61 -4.19
C ILE A 163 10.45 -1.10 -3.90
N LEU A 164 9.45 -0.65 -3.14
CA LEU A 164 9.34 0.75 -2.72
C LEU A 164 10.59 1.21 -1.95
N ILE A 165 11.05 0.42 -0.98
CA ILE A 165 12.27 0.72 -0.21
C ILE A 165 13.49 0.76 -1.14
N ALA A 166 13.62 -0.20 -2.05
CA ALA A 166 14.73 -0.28 -2.99
C ALA A 166 14.82 0.96 -3.90
N THR A 167 13.67 1.42 -4.41
CA THR A 167 13.64 2.62 -5.26
C THR A 167 13.99 3.87 -4.47
N MET A 168 13.53 4.02 -3.22
CA MET A 168 13.95 5.13 -2.36
C MET A 168 15.46 5.13 -2.08
N TYR A 169 16.06 3.94 -1.89
CA TYR A 169 17.50 3.83 -1.70
C TYR A 169 18.26 4.28 -2.96
N ALA A 170 17.85 3.80 -4.13
CA ALA A 170 18.47 4.18 -5.40
C ALA A 170 18.33 5.68 -5.72
N ASP A 171 17.24 6.31 -5.29
CA ASP A 171 16.99 7.74 -5.46
C ASP A 171 17.75 8.62 -4.44
N SER A 172 18.49 8.02 -3.50
CA SER A 172 19.12 8.72 -2.38
C SER A 172 20.62 8.91 -2.57
N ASN A 173 21.15 9.97 -1.99
CA ASN A 173 22.58 10.17 -1.86
C ASN A 173 22.93 10.61 -0.43
N PRO A 174 23.20 9.67 0.50
CA PRO A 174 23.54 9.99 1.87
C PRO A 174 25.01 10.44 2.07
N PHE A 175 25.83 10.43 1.00
CA PHE A 175 27.26 10.68 1.06
C PHE A 175 27.67 12.06 0.49
N GLY A 176 26.71 12.90 0.14
CA GLY A 176 26.96 14.24 -0.38
C GLY A 176 27.78 14.20 -1.67
N ASP A 177 28.98 14.81 -1.65
CA ASP A 177 29.84 14.91 -2.86
C ASP A 177 30.68 13.67 -3.12
N ASP A 178 30.69 12.67 -2.25
CA ASP A 178 31.45 11.43 -2.48
C ASP A 178 30.72 10.52 -3.49
N LYS A 179 31.06 10.69 -4.75
CA LYS A 179 30.45 9.96 -5.87
C LYS A 179 30.71 8.46 -5.85
N ILE A 180 31.78 8.02 -5.19
CA ILE A 180 32.11 6.58 -5.07
C ILE A 180 31.21 5.95 -4.00
N LEU A 181 31.19 6.54 -2.80
CA LEU A 181 30.34 6.03 -1.74
C LEU A 181 28.85 6.11 -2.09
N ALA A 182 28.42 7.13 -2.85
CA ALA A 182 27.05 7.25 -3.34
C ALA A 182 26.60 6.03 -4.16
N LYS A 183 27.51 5.30 -4.81
CA LYS A 183 27.16 4.07 -5.56
C LYS A 183 26.80 2.89 -4.64
N THR A 184 27.19 2.92 -3.37
CA THR A 184 26.92 1.82 -2.43
C THR A 184 25.44 1.64 -2.13
N VAL A 185 24.60 2.69 -2.31
CA VAL A 185 23.15 2.62 -2.12
C VAL A 185 22.49 1.57 -3.04
N TYR A 186 23.09 1.33 -4.22
CA TYR A 186 22.59 0.33 -5.15
C TYR A 186 22.79 -1.11 -4.64
N TRP A 187 23.79 -1.38 -3.79
CA TRP A 187 23.89 -2.68 -3.11
C TRP A 187 22.69 -2.90 -2.18
N ALA A 188 22.38 -1.90 -1.35
CA ALA A 188 21.20 -1.95 -0.46
C ALA A 188 19.90 -2.09 -1.25
N ALA A 189 19.75 -1.32 -2.32
CA ALA A 189 18.57 -1.39 -3.19
C ALA A 189 18.40 -2.79 -3.80
N VAL A 190 19.46 -3.38 -4.33
CA VAL A 190 19.42 -4.74 -4.89
C VAL A 190 19.10 -5.78 -3.82
N ASP A 191 19.61 -5.65 -2.60
CA ASP A 191 19.25 -6.56 -1.49
C ASP A 191 17.75 -6.54 -1.20
N LYS A 192 17.11 -5.37 -1.22
CA LYS A 192 15.66 -5.26 -1.05
C LYS A 192 14.90 -5.87 -2.24
N LEU A 193 15.39 -5.70 -3.46
CA LEU A 193 14.77 -6.30 -4.65
C LEU A 193 14.90 -7.83 -4.68
N GLU A 194 16.05 -8.39 -4.29
CA GLU A 194 16.20 -9.84 -4.16
C GLU A 194 15.29 -10.38 -3.05
N LYS A 195 15.10 -9.62 -1.96
CA LYS A 195 14.12 -9.96 -0.92
C LYS A 195 12.69 -9.94 -1.48
N ALA A 196 12.31 -8.92 -2.25
CA ALA A 196 11.01 -8.84 -2.91
C ALA A 196 10.73 -10.11 -3.74
N LYS A 197 11.65 -10.51 -4.60
CA LYS A 197 11.55 -11.74 -5.41
C LYS A 197 11.41 -12.99 -4.58
N SER A 198 12.10 -13.06 -3.44
CA SER A 198 12.09 -14.25 -2.58
C SER A 198 10.77 -14.45 -1.85
N VAL A 199 10.03 -13.38 -1.55
CA VAL A 199 8.76 -13.44 -0.80
C VAL A 199 7.55 -13.44 -1.72
N ASP A 200 7.67 -12.81 -2.90
CA ASP A 200 6.56 -12.63 -3.85
C ASP A 200 7.01 -12.93 -5.29
N PRO A 201 6.67 -14.12 -5.79
CA PRO A 201 6.96 -14.46 -7.18
C PRO A 201 6.28 -13.55 -8.21
N ALA A 202 5.15 -12.93 -7.89
CA ALA A 202 4.40 -12.08 -8.82
C ALA A 202 5.18 -10.80 -9.17
N CYS A 203 5.98 -10.26 -8.25
CA CYS A 203 6.81 -9.10 -8.50
C CYS A 203 8.19 -9.43 -9.12
N SER A 204 8.50 -10.72 -9.36
CA SER A 204 9.83 -11.19 -9.73
C SER A 204 10.37 -10.54 -11.01
N GLU A 205 9.53 -10.36 -12.03
CA GLU A 205 9.94 -9.74 -13.29
C GLU A 205 10.27 -8.24 -13.10
N ALA A 206 9.41 -7.51 -12.38
CA ALA A 206 9.61 -6.09 -12.10
C ALA A 206 10.89 -5.87 -11.27
N ALA A 207 11.08 -6.67 -10.21
CA ALA A 207 12.28 -6.60 -9.38
C ALA A 207 13.54 -6.95 -10.18
N GLN A 208 13.50 -7.96 -11.08
CA GLN A 208 14.64 -8.34 -11.90
C GLN A 208 15.06 -7.25 -12.89
N LYS A 209 14.11 -6.52 -13.47
CA LYS A 209 14.41 -5.36 -14.33
C LYS A 209 15.18 -4.29 -13.55
N LEU A 210 14.72 -3.97 -12.34
CA LEU A 210 15.40 -2.99 -11.48
C LEU A 210 16.79 -3.48 -11.02
N ILE A 211 16.93 -4.76 -10.65
CA ILE A 211 18.22 -5.36 -10.29
C ILE A 211 19.22 -5.20 -11.43
N SER A 212 18.81 -5.52 -12.65
CA SER A 212 19.68 -5.40 -13.84
C SER A 212 20.12 -3.96 -14.09
N ALA A 213 19.22 -2.99 -13.89
CA ALA A 213 19.54 -1.57 -14.02
C ALA A 213 20.48 -1.09 -12.89
N TYR A 214 20.19 -1.46 -11.62
CA TYR A 214 20.96 -0.96 -10.49
C TYR A 214 22.37 -1.56 -10.38
N ARG A 215 22.58 -2.79 -10.83
CA ARG A 215 23.92 -3.41 -10.87
C ARG A 215 24.89 -2.65 -11.77
N GLN A 216 24.41 -1.92 -12.78
CA GLN A 216 25.25 -1.09 -13.65
C GLN A 216 25.85 0.12 -12.93
N HIS A 217 25.29 0.47 -11.77
CA HIS A 217 25.73 1.59 -10.94
C HIS A 217 26.58 1.18 -9.74
N TYR A 218 26.96 -0.08 -9.63
CA TYR A 218 27.82 -0.55 -8.56
C TYR A 218 29.20 0.13 -8.61
N PRO A 219 29.89 0.28 -7.46
CA PRO A 219 31.28 0.67 -7.45
C PRO A 219 32.13 -0.22 -8.36
N SER A 220 32.90 0.39 -9.25
CA SER A 220 33.81 -0.33 -10.14
C SER A 220 35.07 -0.81 -9.39
N LYS A 221 35.87 -1.65 -10.04
CA LYS A 221 37.20 -2.05 -9.49
C LYS A 221 38.13 -0.87 -9.25
N GLU A 222 38.03 0.16 -10.08
CA GLU A 222 38.79 1.40 -9.91
C GLU A 222 38.25 2.19 -8.68
N ASP A 223 36.93 2.28 -8.49
CA ASP A 223 36.35 2.89 -7.30
C ASP A 223 36.84 2.20 -6.02
N VAL A 224 36.86 0.87 -6.01
CA VAL A 224 37.35 0.06 -4.87
C VAL A 224 38.86 0.27 -4.61
N PHE A 225 39.65 0.50 -5.64
CA PHE A 225 41.05 0.86 -5.48
C PHE A 225 41.24 2.17 -4.71
N PHE A 226 40.42 3.17 -4.99
CA PHE A 226 40.41 4.45 -4.27
C PHE A 226 39.69 4.41 -2.90
N LYS A 227 38.87 3.41 -2.67
CA LYS A 227 38.08 3.21 -1.43
C LYS A 227 38.22 1.78 -0.93
N PRO A 228 39.37 1.44 -0.30
CA PRO A 228 39.68 0.06 0.14
C PRO A 228 38.63 -0.52 1.10
N GLU A 229 37.87 0.34 1.82
CA GLU A 229 36.77 -0.08 2.68
C GLU A 229 35.61 -0.76 1.92
N LEU A 230 35.53 -0.55 0.60
CA LEU A 230 34.54 -1.17 -0.28
C LEU A 230 35.00 -2.51 -0.87
N LYS A 231 36.08 -3.10 -0.35
CA LYS A 231 36.62 -4.38 -0.85
C LYS A 231 35.51 -5.45 -0.88
N PRO A 232 35.36 -6.18 -1.99
CA PRO A 232 34.37 -7.25 -2.13
C PRO A 232 34.42 -8.26 -0.99
N GLY A 233 33.26 -8.61 -0.46
CA GLY A 233 33.08 -9.52 0.66
C GLY A 233 33.12 -8.86 2.05
N THR A 234 33.58 -7.62 2.18
CA THR A 234 33.50 -6.86 3.44
C THR A 234 32.09 -6.32 3.67
N MET A 235 31.78 -5.93 4.90
CA MET A 235 30.55 -5.21 5.25
C MET A 235 30.82 -3.72 5.22
N PHE A 236 29.90 -2.96 4.66
CA PHE A 236 29.94 -1.51 4.63
C PHE A 236 28.62 -0.93 5.19
N HIS A 237 28.75 0.05 6.08
CA HIS A 237 27.58 0.70 6.70
C HIS A 237 27.18 1.95 5.92
N ILE A 238 25.94 1.96 5.42
CA ILE A 238 25.31 3.14 4.80
C ILE A 238 24.53 3.87 5.88
N GLY A 239 25.05 5.01 6.31
CA GLY A 239 24.46 5.82 7.37
C GLY A 239 23.22 6.61 6.94
N GLY A 240 22.94 7.68 7.70
CA GLY A 240 21.81 8.55 7.48
C GLY A 240 20.46 7.85 7.73
N TRP A 241 19.44 8.24 6.98
CA TRP A 241 18.10 7.66 7.12
C TRP A 241 18.01 6.18 6.68
N MET A 242 18.96 5.72 5.85
CA MET A 242 19.01 4.33 5.38
C MET A 242 19.42 3.39 6.50
N ASN A 243 20.50 3.71 7.24
CA ASN A 243 21.03 2.91 8.36
C ASN A 243 21.07 1.41 8.05
N GLU A 244 21.73 1.05 6.95
CA GLU A 244 21.81 -0.32 6.41
C GLU A 244 23.24 -0.81 6.35
N ASP A 245 23.44 -2.07 6.73
CA ASP A 245 24.69 -2.78 6.50
C ASP A 245 24.59 -3.61 5.23
N VAL A 246 25.50 -3.39 4.29
CA VAL A 246 25.52 -4.05 2.99
C VAL A 246 26.82 -4.82 2.79
N ARG A 247 26.74 -5.94 2.10
CA ARG A 247 27.94 -6.65 1.66
C ARG A 247 28.47 -6.03 0.38
N CYS A 248 29.73 -5.59 0.39
CA CYS A 248 30.42 -5.09 -0.79
C CYS A 248 30.53 -6.18 -1.86
N ARG A 249 30.28 -5.83 -3.11
CA ARG A 249 30.23 -6.72 -4.28
C ARG A 249 31.02 -6.15 -5.44
N ASP A 250 31.42 -7.04 -6.37
CA ASP A 250 31.96 -6.69 -7.69
C ASP A 250 30.85 -6.22 -8.63
#